data_8e9f93cd88e6762aa669bac8ee8444d3
#
_entry.id   8e9f93cd88e6762aa669bac8ee8444d3
#
_cell.length_a   1.000
_cell.length_b   1.000
_cell.length_c   1.000
_cell.angle_alpha   90.00
_cell.angle_beta   90.00
_cell.angle_gamma   90.00
#
_symmetry.space_group_name_H-M   'P 1'
#
loop_
_entity.id
_entity.type
_entity.pdbx_description
1 polymer ?
#
loop_
_entity_poly.entity_id
_entity_poly.type
_entity_poly.pdbx_seq_one_letter_code
_entity_poly.pdbx_strand_id
1 'polypeptide(L)'
;MCIRDSPYIVVADPNAKPKGIFVSAFDTNPLAADFEFVLKGQEKDFQTGLDALAKMAKTYLNISVEQKSPALTNAKNVTVTAFDGPNPAGNVGVQINHISPINKGETVWTLRAEEVIFIGRLFNTGRVDLTRTIALTGSEVKKPAYCKLKVGALLTDIFAGCVNGGKNLRYINGNVLTGTLVKPNGFLGAHATSLTVIPEGDDRHEFLGFIMPRTDQYSANRSYFSWLCGNKEYTLDARIKGGERHMIMSGEYDKVFPMSIFPEYLIKAIIAGDIDRMEALGIYEVAPEDFAVCEFVDSSKLELQRIVRQGLDMLRKEMC
;
A
#
# COMPACT_ATOMS: atom_id res chain seq x y z
N MET A 1 -5.06 -6.73 16.37
CA MET A 1 -5.32 -6.79 14.91
C MET A 1 -4.96 -5.48 14.19
N CYS A 2 -5.18 -4.31 14.81
CA CYS A 2 -4.84 -3.04 14.15
C CYS A 2 -3.34 -2.75 14.12
N ILE A 3 -2.60 -3.19 15.12
CA ILE A 3 -1.16 -2.95 15.25
C ILE A 3 -0.40 -4.08 14.57
N ARG A 4 0.49 -3.72 13.64
CA ARG A 4 1.38 -4.65 12.97
C ARG A 4 2.81 -4.46 13.42
N ASP A 5 3.51 -5.55 13.54
CA ASP A 5 4.94 -5.61 13.78
C ASP A 5 5.71 -5.49 12.45
N SER A 6 6.69 -4.63 12.40
CA SER A 6 7.67 -4.55 11.33
C SER A 6 9.04 -4.95 11.90
N PRO A 7 9.85 -5.75 11.21
CA PRO A 7 9.90 -5.97 9.76
C PRO A 7 8.95 -7.05 9.21
N TYR A 8 8.44 -7.95 10.04
CA TYR A 8 7.74 -9.14 9.51
C TYR A 8 6.29 -8.90 9.06
N ILE A 9 5.71 -7.72 9.38
CA ILE A 9 4.33 -7.34 9.00
C ILE A 9 3.30 -8.38 9.49
N VAL A 10 3.47 -8.82 10.72
CA VAL A 10 2.56 -9.71 11.43
C VAL A 10 1.77 -8.95 12.49
N VAL A 11 0.81 -9.60 13.13
CA VAL A 11 0.14 -9.00 14.29
C VAL A 11 1.15 -8.82 15.42
N ALA A 12 1.21 -7.62 15.99
CA ALA A 12 2.16 -7.28 17.04
C ALA A 12 1.95 -8.16 18.29
N ASP A 13 3.04 -8.63 18.89
CA ASP A 13 3.02 -9.30 20.17
C ASP A 13 2.76 -8.25 21.27
N PRO A 14 1.70 -8.38 22.08
CA PRO A 14 1.40 -7.44 23.15
C PRO A 14 2.48 -7.39 24.25
N ASN A 15 3.35 -8.41 24.35
CA ASN A 15 4.44 -8.45 25.31
C ASN A 15 5.75 -7.83 24.77
N ALA A 16 5.84 -7.59 23.46
CA ALA A 16 7.01 -6.97 22.85
C ALA A 16 7.07 -5.48 23.21
N LYS A 17 8.30 -4.95 23.30
CA LYS A 17 8.55 -3.52 23.51
C LYS A 17 9.07 -2.93 22.20
N PRO A 18 8.23 -2.23 21.42
CA PRO A 18 8.65 -1.66 20.15
C PRO A 18 9.61 -0.47 20.38
N LYS A 19 10.57 -0.29 19.49
CA LYS A 19 11.45 0.89 19.41
C LYS A 19 10.62 2.19 19.20
N GLY A 20 9.51 2.10 18.50
CA GLY A 20 8.57 3.18 18.28
C GLY A 20 7.29 2.68 17.59
N ILE A 21 6.29 3.56 17.53
CA ILE A 21 5.02 3.34 16.84
C ILE A 21 4.93 4.34 15.70
N PHE A 22 4.70 3.87 14.49
CA PHE A 22 4.60 4.68 13.29
C PHE A 22 3.18 4.66 12.74
N VAL A 23 2.59 5.84 12.64
CA VAL A 23 1.24 6.04 12.10
C VAL A 23 1.36 6.81 10.79
N SER A 24 0.99 6.19 9.66
CA SER A 24 0.89 6.90 8.39
C SER A 24 -0.52 7.46 8.20
N ALA A 25 -0.59 8.80 8.00
CA ALA A 25 -1.83 9.55 7.81
C ALA A 25 -2.00 10.11 6.40
N PHE A 26 -1.27 9.57 5.42
CA PHE A 26 -1.48 9.85 4.01
C PHE A 26 -1.13 8.63 3.17
N ASP A 27 -1.65 8.59 1.96
CA ASP A 27 -1.44 7.50 1.02
C ASP A 27 -1.12 8.11 -0.36
N THR A 28 -0.03 7.67 -0.98
CA THR A 28 0.41 8.12 -2.30
C THR A 28 0.08 7.14 -3.41
N ASN A 29 -0.66 6.08 -3.09
CA ASN A 29 -1.10 5.11 -4.10
C ASN A 29 -2.12 5.73 -5.08
N PRO A 30 -2.22 5.23 -6.30
CA PRO A 30 -3.22 5.71 -7.25
C PRO A 30 -4.63 5.58 -6.70
N LEU A 31 -5.42 6.66 -6.81
CA LEU A 31 -6.81 6.76 -6.35
C LEU A 31 -6.98 6.49 -4.84
N ALA A 32 -5.98 6.80 -4.05
CA ALA A 32 -6.03 6.67 -2.60
C ALA A 32 -7.13 7.54 -1.98
N ALA A 33 -7.65 7.09 -0.83
CA ALA A 33 -8.59 7.88 -0.06
C ALA A 33 -7.88 9.10 0.59
N ASP A 34 -8.54 10.26 0.55
CA ASP A 34 -8.09 11.44 1.28
C ASP A 34 -8.37 11.25 2.77
N PHE A 35 -7.30 11.16 3.56
CA PHE A 35 -7.45 10.94 5.00
C PHE A 35 -8.02 12.17 5.73
N GLU A 36 -7.82 13.38 5.25
CA GLU A 36 -8.47 14.55 5.82
C GLU A 36 -9.99 14.44 5.74
N PHE A 37 -10.51 13.99 4.58
CA PHE A 37 -11.94 13.73 4.43
C PHE A 37 -12.42 12.59 5.33
N VAL A 38 -11.66 11.52 5.44
CA VAL A 38 -11.97 10.36 6.30
C VAL A 38 -12.02 10.77 7.77
N LEU A 39 -11.10 11.63 8.21
CA LEU A 39 -10.98 12.09 9.60
C LEU A 39 -12.12 13.01 10.03
N LYS A 40 -12.77 13.70 9.10
CA LYS A 40 -13.78 14.70 9.38
C LYS A 40 -14.89 14.22 10.29
N GLY A 41 -15.05 14.88 11.44
CA GLY A 41 -16.01 14.53 12.49
C GLY A 41 -15.55 13.39 13.42
N GLN A 42 -14.29 12.94 13.32
CA GLN A 42 -13.70 11.86 14.11
C GLN A 42 -12.38 12.31 14.79
N GLU A 43 -12.10 13.60 14.78
CA GLU A 43 -10.85 14.20 15.25
C GLU A 43 -10.58 13.89 16.74
N LYS A 44 -11.65 13.88 17.55
CA LYS A 44 -11.58 13.51 18.97
C LYS A 44 -11.16 12.05 19.15
N ASP A 45 -11.77 11.15 18.41
CA ASP A 45 -11.42 9.72 18.48
C ASP A 45 -9.99 9.50 18.00
N PHE A 46 -9.57 10.18 16.94
CA PHE A 46 -8.21 10.10 16.44
C PHE A 46 -7.19 10.55 17.48
N GLN A 47 -7.40 11.73 18.11
CA GLN A 47 -6.50 12.23 19.17
C GLN A 47 -6.47 11.28 20.38
N THR A 48 -7.62 10.75 20.82
CA THR A 48 -7.68 9.79 21.92
C THR A 48 -6.89 8.51 21.59
N GLY A 49 -6.96 8.05 20.34
CA GLY A 49 -6.18 6.91 19.86
C GLY A 49 -4.68 7.19 19.89
N LEU A 50 -4.24 8.37 19.43
CA LEU A 50 -2.84 8.79 19.50
C LEU A 50 -2.35 8.88 20.94
N ASP A 51 -3.15 9.43 21.85
CA ASP A 51 -2.82 9.54 23.28
C ASP A 51 -2.64 8.15 23.93
N ALA A 52 -3.45 7.18 23.53
CA ALA A 52 -3.31 5.80 23.99
C ALA A 52 -2.01 5.15 23.49
N LEU A 53 -1.68 5.33 22.20
CA LEU A 53 -0.45 4.82 21.61
C LEU A 53 0.81 5.47 22.21
N ALA A 54 0.77 6.78 22.45
CA ALA A 54 1.87 7.54 23.06
C ALA A 54 2.23 7.07 24.49
N LYS A 55 1.28 6.42 25.20
CA LYS A 55 1.55 5.79 26.51
C LYS A 55 2.28 4.46 26.38
N MET A 56 2.23 3.81 25.22
CA MET A 56 2.86 2.52 25.00
C MET A 56 4.31 2.67 24.54
N ALA A 57 4.57 3.56 23.58
CA ALA A 57 5.90 3.84 23.07
C ALA A 57 5.93 5.21 22.38
N LYS A 58 7.15 5.69 22.04
CA LYS A 58 7.33 6.90 21.24
C LYS A 58 6.58 6.77 19.93
N THR A 59 5.63 7.66 19.68
CA THR A 59 4.72 7.59 18.53
C THR A 59 5.05 8.70 17.54
N TYR A 60 5.18 8.31 16.27
CA TYR A 60 5.39 9.19 15.14
C TYR A 60 4.12 9.23 14.28
N LEU A 61 3.63 10.43 14.01
CA LEU A 61 2.54 10.66 13.06
C LEU A 61 3.11 11.25 11.78
N ASN A 62 3.04 10.51 10.71
CA ASN A 62 3.61 10.88 9.42
C ASN A 62 2.50 11.42 8.52
N ILE A 63 2.67 12.64 8.03
CA ILE A 63 1.70 13.38 7.22
C ILE A 63 2.35 13.83 5.91
N SER A 64 1.53 14.22 4.93
CA SER A 64 2.04 14.93 3.74
C SER A 64 2.40 16.37 4.09
N VAL A 65 3.42 16.93 3.43
CA VAL A 65 3.76 18.37 3.53
C VAL A 65 2.60 19.27 3.08
N GLU A 66 1.72 18.79 2.22
CA GLU A 66 0.55 19.52 1.74
C GLU A 66 -0.61 19.53 2.75
N GLN A 67 -0.50 18.74 3.82
CA GLN A 67 -1.56 18.58 4.81
C GLN A 67 -1.81 19.86 5.60
N LYS A 68 -3.08 20.33 5.63
CA LYS A 68 -3.49 21.59 6.28
C LYS A 68 -4.42 21.36 7.48
N SER A 69 -4.92 20.15 7.68
CA SER A 69 -5.84 19.86 8.80
C SER A 69 -5.15 20.05 10.14
N PRO A 70 -5.67 20.94 11.03
CA PRO A 70 -5.10 21.14 12.35
C PRO A 70 -5.10 19.88 13.24
N ALA A 71 -6.03 18.96 12.99
CA ALA A 71 -6.09 17.70 13.72
C ALA A 71 -4.89 16.78 13.42
N LEU A 72 -4.25 16.96 12.27
CA LEU A 72 -3.06 16.22 11.87
C LEU A 72 -1.78 16.99 12.12
N THR A 73 -1.73 18.27 11.72
CA THR A 73 -0.52 19.12 11.88
C THR A 73 -0.21 19.48 13.31
N ASN A 74 -1.24 19.61 14.17
CA ASN A 74 -1.12 19.99 15.59
C ASN A 74 -1.49 18.84 16.54
N ALA A 75 -1.35 17.58 16.08
CA ALA A 75 -1.61 16.41 16.93
C ALA A 75 -0.73 16.43 18.19
N LYS A 76 -1.33 16.11 19.35
CA LYS A 76 -0.65 16.19 20.64
C LYS A 76 -0.04 14.84 21.03
N ASN A 77 0.99 14.91 21.89
CA ASN A 77 1.66 13.76 22.51
C ASN A 77 2.37 12.81 21.52
N VAL A 78 2.54 13.24 20.27
CA VAL A 78 3.22 12.49 19.21
C VAL A 78 4.21 13.40 18.48
N THR A 79 5.20 12.79 17.80
CA THR A 79 6.11 13.50 16.92
C THR A 79 5.51 13.54 15.52
N VAL A 80 5.11 14.72 15.06
CA VAL A 80 4.58 14.89 13.70
C VAL A 80 5.76 15.07 12.73
N THR A 81 5.81 14.25 11.68
CA THR A 81 6.82 14.32 10.62
C THR A 81 6.14 14.48 9.26
N ALA A 82 6.57 15.47 8.50
CA ALA A 82 6.02 15.72 7.17
C ALA A 82 6.92 15.08 6.09
N PHE A 83 6.27 14.41 5.13
CA PHE A 83 6.91 13.78 3.99
C PHE A 83 6.42 14.40 2.69
N ASP A 84 7.33 14.51 1.73
CA ASP A 84 7.06 14.91 0.35
C ASP A 84 7.57 13.84 -0.61
N GLY A 85 6.88 13.67 -1.72
CA GLY A 85 7.30 12.77 -2.79
C GLY A 85 6.16 11.98 -3.42
N PRO A 86 6.44 11.40 -4.60
CA PRO A 86 5.51 10.48 -5.26
C PRO A 86 5.40 9.14 -4.51
N ASN A 87 4.55 8.25 -5.00
CA ASN A 87 4.53 6.87 -4.52
C ASN A 87 5.95 6.25 -4.65
N PRO A 88 6.47 5.59 -3.58
CA PRO A 88 5.80 5.11 -2.36
C PRO A 88 6.02 5.96 -1.08
N ALA A 89 6.16 7.28 -1.15
CA ALA A 89 6.39 8.14 0.04
C ALA A 89 5.33 7.95 1.15
N GLY A 90 4.10 7.57 0.78
CA GLY A 90 3.01 7.25 1.71
C GLY A 90 3.15 5.91 2.43
N ASN A 91 4.05 5.04 2.00
CA ASN A 91 4.26 3.75 2.65
C ASN A 91 4.97 3.92 3.99
N VAL A 92 4.47 3.24 5.00
CA VAL A 92 5.06 3.33 6.35
C VAL A 92 6.48 2.76 6.40
N GLY A 93 6.83 1.77 5.58
CA GLY A 93 8.19 1.23 5.46
C GLY A 93 9.20 2.30 5.04
N VAL A 94 8.86 3.09 4.00
CA VAL A 94 9.68 4.22 3.54
C VAL A 94 9.84 5.26 4.66
N GLN A 95 8.77 5.58 5.36
CA GLN A 95 8.80 6.55 6.46
C GLN A 95 9.67 6.10 7.63
N ILE A 96 9.60 4.81 7.99
CA ILE A 96 10.45 4.21 9.03
C ILE A 96 11.92 4.27 8.62
N ASN A 97 12.24 3.88 7.40
CA ASN A 97 13.61 3.91 6.89
C ASN A 97 14.24 5.31 7.02
N HIS A 98 13.49 6.38 6.75
CA HIS A 98 13.97 7.76 6.85
C HIS A 98 14.05 8.32 8.28
N ILE A 99 13.20 7.84 9.20
CA ILE A 99 13.16 8.35 10.58
C ILE A 99 14.03 7.53 11.52
N SER A 100 13.90 6.21 11.46
CA SER A 100 14.56 5.28 12.37
C SER A 100 14.61 3.88 11.76
N PRO A 101 15.57 3.60 10.88
CA PRO A 101 15.73 2.30 10.23
C PRO A 101 15.74 1.15 11.24
N ILE A 102 15.24 0.00 10.83
CA ILE A 102 15.11 -1.19 11.66
C ILE A 102 16.35 -2.07 11.46
N ASN A 103 17.03 -2.43 12.54
CA ASN A 103 18.13 -3.37 12.52
C ASN A 103 17.68 -4.76 13.00
N LYS A 104 18.54 -5.76 12.82
CA LYS A 104 18.34 -7.12 13.31
C LYS A 104 18.00 -7.13 14.82
N GLY A 105 16.90 -7.77 15.18
CA GLY A 105 16.43 -7.85 16.57
C GLY A 105 15.63 -6.63 17.07
N GLU A 106 15.50 -5.58 16.27
CA GLU A 106 14.62 -4.46 16.59
C GLU A 106 13.22 -4.68 16.01
N THR A 107 12.23 -4.15 16.73
CA THR A 107 10.82 -4.21 16.35
C THR A 107 10.22 -2.82 16.43
N VAL A 108 9.45 -2.43 15.43
CA VAL A 108 8.60 -1.24 15.45
C VAL A 108 7.15 -1.62 15.16
N TRP A 109 6.21 -0.87 15.69
CA TRP A 109 4.81 -1.08 15.42
C TRP A 109 4.29 -0.09 14.40
N THR A 110 3.45 -0.56 13.51
CA THR A 110 2.89 0.24 12.44
C THR A 110 1.37 0.20 12.47
N LEU A 111 0.74 1.35 12.19
CA LEU A 111 -0.70 1.49 12.05
C LEU A 111 -1.01 2.44 10.89
N ARG A 112 -2.17 2.24 10.29
CA ARG A 112 -2.80 3.27 9.47
C ARG A 112 -3.60 4.23 10.35
N ALA A 113 -3.73 5.46 9.93
CA ALA A 113 -4.42 6.47 10.70
C ALA A 113 -5.91 6.14 10.97
N GLU A 114 -6.59 5.41 10.05
CA GLU A 114 -7.96 4.92 10.27
C GLU A 114 -8.06 3.92 11.43
N GLU A 115 -7.00 3.14 11.66
CA GLU A 115 -6.96 2.17 12.75
C GLU A 115 -6.80 2.84 14.10
N VAL A 116 -6.14 4.01 14.13
CA VAL A 116 -6.06 4.87 15.33
C VAL A 116 -7.44 5.37 15.74
N ILE A 117 -8.32 5.69 14.78
CA ILE A 117 -9.71 6.07 15.07
C ILE A 117 -10.45 4.94 15.78
N PHE A 118 -10.25 3.68 15.38
CA PHE A 118 -10.88 2.53 16.05
C PHE A 118 -10.44 2.40 17.51
N ILE A 119 -9.16 2.59 17.77
CA ILE A 119 -8.59 2.59 19.12
C ILE A 119 -9.24 3.71 19.94
N GLY A 120 -9.29 4.93 19.41
CA GLY A 120 -9.89 6.06 20.09
C GLY A 120 -11.39 5.88 20.41
N ARG A 121 -12.17 5.34 19.45
CA ARG A 121 -13.58 5.02 19.69
C ARG A 121 -13.74 4.03 20.83
N LEU A 122 -12.89 2.99 20.86
CA LEU A 122 -12.92 2.01 21.94
C LEU A 122 -12.73 2.69 23.31
N PHE A 123 -11.73 3.57 23.45
CA PHE A 123 -11.48 4.27 24.70
C PHE A 123 -12.58 5.30 25.05
N ASN A 124 -13.17 5.95 24.05
CA ASN A 124 -14.22 6.95 24.27
C ASN A 124 -15.59 6.34 24.57
N THR A 125 -15.92 5.16 24.01
CA THR A 125 -17.26 4.59 24.08
C THR A 125 -17.34 3.28 24.84
N GLY A 126 -16.20 2.62 25.11
CA GLY A 126 -16.13 1.28 25.71
C GLY A 126 -16.60 0.15 24.76
N ARG A 127 -16.84 0.44 23.49
CA ARG A 127 -17.32 -0.52 22.48
C ARG A 127 -16.43 -0.57 21.26
N VAL A 128 -16.24 -1.76 20.71
CA VAL A 128 -15.51 -1.94 19.45
C VAL A 128 -16.43 -1.54 18.30
N ASP A 129 -16.03 -0.50 17.58
CA ASP A 129 -16.67 -0.06 16.33
C ASP A 129 -15.62 0.01 15.22
N LEU A 130 -15.67 -0.96 14.29
CA LEU A 130 -14.78 -1.09 13.13
C LEU A 130 -15.39 -0.48 11.86
N THR A 131 -16.31 0.48 12.01
CA THR A 131 -16.85 1.23 10.88
C THR A 131 -15.79 2.18 10.35
N ARG A 132 -15.51 2.09 9.05
CA ARG A 132 -14.55 2.96 8.35
C ARG A 132 -15.18 3.61 7.12
N THR A 133 -14.61 4.74 6.72
CA THR A 133 -14.89 5.36 5.43
C THR A 133 -13.90 4.81 4.41
N ILE A 134 -14.38 4.29 3.31
CA ILE A 134 -13.57 3.79 2.19
C ILE A 134 -13.89 4.57 0.92
N ALA A 135 -12.92 4.65 0.01
CA ALA A 135 -13.12 5.20 -1.32
C ALA A 135 -13.51 4.08 -2.30
N LEU A 136 -14.63 4.23 -3.00
CA LEU A 136 -15.00 3.39 -4.14
C LEU A 136 -14.49 4.08 -5.42
N THR A 137 -13.53 3.47 -6.10
CA THR A 137 -12.74 4.07 -7.17
C THR A 137 -12.50 3.11 -8.33
N GLY A 138 -11.87 3.62 -9.39
CA GLY A 138 -11.50 2.83 -10.58
C GLY A 138 -12.25 3.26 -11.82
N SER A 139 -11.69 2.95 -12.99
CA SER A 139 -12.22 3.36 -14.30
C SER A 139 -13.61 2.78 -14.62
N GLU A 140 -13.96 1.67 -13.97
CA GLU A 140 -15.25 1.01 -14.18
C GLU A 140 -16.29 1.34 -13.10
N VAL A 141 -16.01 2.29 -12.22
CA VAL A 141 -16.97 2.83 -11.27
C VAL A 141 -17.70 4.01 -11.89
N LYS A 142 -19.03 3.94 -11.96
CA LYS A 142 -19.88 4.99 -12.59
C LYS A 142 -19.74 6.35 -11.93
N LYS A 143 -19.69 6.36 -10.59
CA LYS A 143 -19.54 7.57 -9.77
C LYS A 143 -18.62 7.23 -8.60
N PRO A 144 -17.36 7.64 -8.62
CA PRO A 144 -16.48 7.51 -7.46
C PRO A 144 -17.09 8.20 -6.23
N ALA A 145 -17.05 7.53 -5.09
CA ALA A 145 -17.68 8.02 -3.87
C ALA A 145 -17.01 7.44 -2.61
N TYR A 146 -17.19 8.14 -1.49
CA TYR A 146 -16.85 7.59 -0.18
C TYR A 146 -18.05 6.86 0.43
N CYS A 147 -17.81 5.68 0.97
CA CYS A 147 -18.81 4.82 1.61
C CYS A 147 -18.41 4.50 3.05
N LYS A 148 -19.36 4.55 3.98
CA LYS A 148 -19.14 4.09 5.36
C LYS A 148 -19.53 2.62 5.47
N LEU A 149 -18.57 1.76 5.80
CA LEU A 149 -18.73 0.31 5.87
C LEU A 149 -18.07 -0.24 7.13
N LYS A 150 -18.59 -1.36 7.62
CA LYS A 150 -17.89 -2.15 8.65
C LYS A 150 -16.84 -3.04 7.98
N VAL A 151 -15.73 -3.26 8.66
CA VAL A 151 -14.79 -4.31 8.28
C VAL A 151 -15.52 -5.64 8.17
N GLY A 152 -15.29 -6.38 7.09
CA GLY A 152 -16.01 -7.63 6.80
C GLY A 152 -17.39 -7.45 6.19
N ALA A 153 -17.82 -6.24 5.81
CA ALA A 153 -19.09 -6.02 5.10
C ALA A 153 -19.11 -6.75 3.75
N LEU A 154 -20.26 -7.28 3.38
CA LEU A 154 -20.48 -7.91 2.08
C LEU A 154 -20.43 -6.84 0.98
N LEU A 155 -19.69 -7.12 -0.10
CA LEU A 155 -19.45 -6.14 -1.17
C LEU A 155 -20.51 -6.13 -2.27
N THR A 156 -21.38 -7.14 -2.33
CA THR A 156 -22.42 -7.27 -3.36
C THR A 156 -23.27 -6.01 -3.51
N ASP A 157 -23.78 -5.50 -2.38
CA ASP A 157 -24.69 -4.35 -2.39
C ASP A 157 -23.97 -3.05 -2.76
N ILE A 158 -22.67 -2.99 -2.48
CA ILE A 158 -21.82 -1.81 -2.78
C ILE A 158 -21.55 -1.73 -4.27
N PHE A 159 -21.24 -2.87 -4.90
CA PHE A 159 -20.98 -2.91 -6.34
C PHE A 159 -22.28 -2.87 -7.17
N ALA A 160 -23.42 -3.29 -6.58
CA ALA A 160 -24.69 -3.29 -7.26
C ALA A 160 -25.07 -1.88 -7.73
N GLY A 161 -25.22 -1.72 -9.06
CA GLY A 161 -25.56 -0.43 -9.68
C GLY A 161 -24.46 0.62 -9.74
N CYS A 162 -23.33 0.44 -9.02
CA CYS A 162 -22.24 1.41 -8.97
C CYS A 162 -21.15 1.16 -10.03
N VAL A 163 -21.11 -0.04 -10.64
CA VAL A 163 -20.11 -0.40 -11.65
C VAL A 163 -20.71 -0.47 -13.06
N ASN A 164 -19.85 -0.30 -14.06
CA ASN A 164 -20.24 -0.47 -15.46
C ASN A 164 -20.51 -1.96 -15.74
N GLY A 165 -21.49 -2.25 -16.60
CA GLY A 165 -21.78 -3.60 -17.07
C GLY A 165 -21.15 -3.89 -18.43
N GLY A 166 -21.22 -5.16 -18.87
CA GLY A 166 -20.88 -5.56 -20.24
C GLY A 166 -19.45 -6.00 -20.48
N LYS A 167 -18.58 -5.94 -19.45
CA LYS A 167 -17.21 -6.45 -19.49
C LYS A 167 -16.92 -7.32 -18.28
N ASN A 168 -15.90 -8.16 -18.37
CA ASN A 168 -15.34 -8.81 -17.22
C ASN A 168 -14.50 -7.79 -16.42
N LEU A 169 -14.77 -7.70 -15.12
CA LEU A 169 -14.19 -6.68 -14.25
C LEU A 169 -13.34 -7.32 -13.16
N ARG A 170 -12.25 -6.66 -12.84
CA ARG A 170 -11.40 -6.98 -11.69
C ARG A 170 -11.81 -6.11 -10.51
N TYR A 171 -12.25 -6.75 -9.44
CA TYR A 171 -12.59 -6.12 -8.18
C TYR A 171 -11.40 -6.26 -7.23
N ILE A 172 -10.92 -5.15 -6.70
CA ILE A 172 -9.72 -5.09 -5.87
C ILE A 172 -10.09 -4.52 -4.50
N ASN A 173 -9.72 -5.26 -3.46
CA ASN A 173 -9.78 -4.82 -2.08
C ASN A 173 -8.50 -4.03 -1.76
N GLY A 174 -8.57 -2.71 -1.80
CA GLY A 174 -7.43 -1.80 -1.76
C GLY A 174 -7.18 -1.11 -3.10
N ASN A 175 -5.95 -0.65 -3.32
CA ASN A 175 -5.48 0.01 -4.55
C ASN A 175 -4.97 -0.98 -5.60
N VAL A 176 -4.65 -0.49 -6.79
CA VAL A 176 -4.19 -1.32 -7.92
C VAL A 176 -2.77 -1.87 -7.78
N LEU A 177 -1.95 -1.33 -6.86
CA LEU A 177 -0.55 -1.72 -6.68
C LEU A 177 -0.36 -2.78 -5.60
N THR A 178 -1.06 -2.63 -4.46
CA THR A 178 -0.87 -3.50 -3.27
C THR A 178 -2.15 -4.20 -2.84
N GLY A 179 -3.26 -3.96 -3.54
CA GLY A 179 -4.56 -4.55 -3.20
C GLY A 179 -4.66 -6.04 -3.54
N THR A 180 -5.69 -6.68 -3.04
CA THR A 180 -5.97 -8.09 -3.26
C THR A 180 -7.22 -8.30 -4.10
N LEU A 181 -7.19 -9.28 -5.00
CA LEU A 181 -8.36 -9.66 -5.78
C LEU A 181 -9.49 -10.09 -4.84
N VAL A 182 -10.68 -9.59 -5.07
CA VAL A 182 -11.89 -9.99 -4.35
C VAL A 182 -13.01 -10.33 -5.34
N LYS A 183 -13.86 -11.27 -4.98
CA LYS A 183 -15.06 -11.57 -5.77
C LYS A 183 -16.13 -10.49 -5.53
N PRO A 184 -17.04 -10.24 -6.50
CA PRO A 184 -18.14 -9.28 -6.31
C PRO A 184 -19.01 -9.57 -5.07
N ASN A 185 -19.12 -10.83 -4.69
CA ASN A 185 -19.81 -11.30 -3.49
C ASN A 185 -18.87 -11.60 -2.31
N GLY A 186 -17.67 -11.04 -2.33
CA GLY A 186 -16.69 -11.14 -1.26
C GLY A 186 -16.94 -10.15 -0.13
N PHE A 187 -15.96 -10.02 0.75
CA PHE A 187 -16.05 -9.20 1.95
C PHE A 187 -14.96 -8.13 1.97
N LEU A 188 -15.26 -6.99 2.61
CA LEU A 188 -14.30 -5.92 2.82
C LEU A 188 -13.15 -6.39 3.70
N GLY A 189 -11.92 -6.27 3.21
CA GLY A 189 -10.71 -6.63 3.94
C GLY A 189 -10.46 -5.73 5.16
N ALA A 190 -9.80 -6.29 6.17
CA ALA A 190 -9.55 -5.61 7.44
C ALA A 190 -8.75 -4.31 7.29
N HIS A 191 -7.87 -4.23 6.31
CA HIS A 191 -6.96 -3.09 6.10
C HIS A 191 -7.26 -2.29 4.83
N ALA A 192 -8.36 -2.59 4.12
CA ALA A 192 -8.71 -1.87 2.91
C ALA A 192 -9.18 -0.45 3.22
N THR A 193 -8.60 0.54 2.56
CA THR A 193 -8.99 1.96 2.59
C THR A 193 -9.76 2.37 1.35
N SER A 194 -9.68 1.54 0.31
CA SER A 194 -10.36 1.72 -0.96
C SER A 194 -10.88 0.40 -1.52
N LEU A 195 -11.84 0.49 -2.41
CA LEU A 195 -12.27 -0.58 -3.32
C LEU A 195 -12.09 -0.07 -4.73
N THR A 196 -11.33 -0.79 -5.53
CA THR A 196 -11.00 -0.36 -6.89
C THR A 196 -11.55 -1.34 -7.91
N VAL A 197 -12.18 -0.84 -8.98
CA VAL A 197 -12.73 -1.66 -10.06
C VAL A 197 -12.16 -1.22 -11.39
N ILE A 198 -11.49 -2.15 -12.08
CA ILE A 198 -10.87 -1.93 -13.40
C ILE A 198 -11.28 -3.05 -14.36
N PRO A 199 -11.09 -2.88 -15.70
CA PRO A 199 -11.31 -3.95 -16.65
C PRO A 199 -10.33 -5.12 -16.41
N GLU A 200 -10.80 -6.36 -16.55
CA GLU A 200 -9.93 -7.54 -16.57
C GLU A 200 -9.04 -7.54 -17.82
N GLY A 201 -9.59 -7.10 -18.95
CA GLY A 201 -8.85 -6.98 -20.22
C GLY A 201 -8.80 -8.26 -21.04
N ASP A 202 -9.55 -9.29 -20.68
CA ASP A 202 -9.64 -10.57 -21.36
C ASP A 202 -10.46 -10.52 -22.66
N ASP A 203 -11.15 -9.42 -22.92
CA ASP A 203 -11.89 -9.13 -24.15
C ASP A 203 -10.98 -8.67 -25.32
N ARG A 204 -9.69 -8.42 -25.05
CA ARG A 204 -8.74 -7.92 -26.04
C ARG A 204 -7.82 -9.04 -26.55
N HIS A 205 -8.11 -9.55 -27.73
CA HIS A 205 -7.25 -10.49 -28.44
C HIS A 205 -6.42 -9.75 -29.49
N GLU A 206 -5.11 -9.64 -29.26
CA GLU A 206 -4.20 -8.96 -30.18
C GLU A 206 -3.36 -9.99 -30.97
N PHE A 207 -3.68 -10.18 -32.22
CA PHE A 207 -2.81 -10.92 -33.14
C PHE A 207 -1.66 -10.01 -33.57
N LEU A 208 -0.41 -10.48 -33.42
CA LEU A 208 0.81 -9.70 -33.67
C LEU A 208 0.91 -8.36 -32.90
N GLY A 209 0.34 -8.29 -31.72
CA GLY A 209 0.30 -7.08 -30.89
C GLY A 209 1.66 -6.44 -30.59
N PHE A 210 2.76 -7.18 -30.71
CA PHE A 210 4.12 -6.67 -30.53
C PHE A 210 4.60 -5.74 -31.69
N ILE A 211 3.95 -5.78 -32.85
CA ILE A 211 4.23 -4.89 -33.98
C ILE A 211 3.32 -3.65 -33.98
N MET A 212 2.23 -3.69 -33.25
CA MET A 212 1.23 -2.62 -33.25
C MET A 212 1.78 -1.35 -32.55
N PRO A 213 1.50 -0.15 -33.07
CA PRO A 213 2.00 1.12 -32.54
C PRO A 213 1.44 1.46 -31.15
N ARG A 214 0.28 0.89 -30.78
CA ARG A 214 -0.36 1.00 -29.45
C ARG A 214 -0.39 2.41 -28.90
N THR A 215 -0.85 3.36 -29.68
CA THR A 215 -0.96 4.79 -29.33
C THR A 215 -1.95 5.08 -28.19
N ASP A 216 -2.80 4.11 -27.86
CA ASP A 216 -3.83 4.16 -26.81
C ASP A 216 -3.41 3.44 -25.50
N GLN A 217 -2.19 2.91 -25.43
CA GLN A 217 -1.72 2.16 -24.27
C GLN A 217 -0.59 2.88 -23.55
N TYR A 218 -0.65 2.90 -22.22
CA TYR A 218 0.42 3.43 -21.38
C TYR A 218 1.70 2.59 -21.50
N SER A 219 2.85 3.25 -21.54
CA SER A 219 4.16 2.62 -21.54
C SER A 219 5.15 3.40 -20.67
N ALA A 220 5.61 2.80 -19.58
CA ALA A 220 6.62 3.40 -18.71
C ALA A 220 7.97 3.59 -19.45
N ASN A 221 8.36 2.61 -20.27
CA ASN A 221 9.65 2.53 -20.95
C ASN A 221 9.61 2.99 -22.42
N ARG A 222 8.56 3.71 -22.82
CA ARG A 222 8.35 4.16 -24.20
C ARG A 222 8.39 3.02 -25.25
N SER A 223 8.00 1.81 -24.84
CA SER A 223 7.92 0.63 -25.73
C SER A 223 6.79 0.76 -26.75
N TYR A 224 5.82 1.65 -26.52
CA TYR A 224 4.72 1.96 -27.42
C TYR A 224 4.83 3.40 -27.89
N PHE A 225 4.25 3.72 -29.03
CA PHE A 225 4.29 5.07 -29.59
C PHE A 225 3.31 6.05 -28.94
N SER A 226 2.63 5.66 -27.87
CA SER A 226 1.70 6.51 -27.12
C SER A 226 2.33 7.81 -26.61
N TRP A 227 3.63 7.83 -26.34
CA TRP A 227 4.38 9.03 -25.93
C TRP A 227 4.42 10.14 -26.99
N LEU A 228 4.14 9.81 -28.26
CA LEU A 228 4.01 10.79 -29.35
C LEU A 228 2.66 11.51 -29.35
N CYS A 229 1.66 11.00 -28.60
CA CYS A 229 0.29 11.50 -28.64
C CYS A 229 0.01 12.59 -27.61
N GLY A 230 1.02 13.19 -26.97
CA GLY A 230 0.88 14.23 -25.96
C GLY A 230 0.34 13.70 -24.62
N ASN A 231 -0.13 14.62 -23.77
CA ASN A 231 -0.73 14.26 -22.49
C ASN A 231 -2.10 13.61 -22.71
N LYS A 232 -2.22 12.34 -22.36
CA LYS A 232 -3.41 11.51 -22.54
C LYS A 232 -3.71 10.75 -21.28
N GLU A 233 -4.97 10.64 -20.91
CA GLU A 233 -5.43 9.73 -19.86
C GLU A 233 -5.56 8.32 -20.42
N TYR A 234 -5.15 7.33 -19.63
CA TYR A 234 -5.20 5.92 -20.00
C TYR A 234 -6.09 5.16 -19.04
N THR A 235 -6.98 4.34 -19.59
CA THR A 235 -7.69 3.32 -18.83
C THR A 235 -6.82 2.06 -18.80
N LEU A 236 -6.22 1.78 -17.65
CA LEU A 236 -5.39 0.59 -17.45
C LEU A 236 -6.28 -0.62 -17.18
N ASP A 237 -5.91 -1.76 -17.73
CA ASP A 237 -6.52 -3.06 -17.48
C ASP A 237 -5.58 -3.96 -16.64
N ALA A 238 -6.08 -5.12 -16.21
CA ALA A 238 -5.35 -6.02 -15.33
C ALA A 238 -4.38 -6.97 -16.06
N ARG A 239 -4.18 -6.80 -17.37
CA ARG A 239 -3.29 -7.68 -18.14
C ARG A 239 -1.82 -7.42 -17.85
N ILE A 240 -1.06 -8.50 -17.69
CA ILE A 240 0.40 -8.45 -17.76
C ILE A 240 0.80 -8.23 -19.22
N LYS A 241 1.36 -7.04 -19.53
CA LYS A 241 1.79 -6.72 -20.90
C LYS A 241 3.22 -7.21 -21.11
N GLY A 242 3.37 -8.48 -21.34
CA GLY A 242 4.62 -9.21 -21.50
C GLY A 242 4.54 -10.59 -20.87
N GLY A 243 5.64 -11.32 -20.87
CA GLY A 243 5.79 -12.61 -20.19
C GLY A 243 6.74 -12.49 -19.01
N GLU A 244 6.53 -13.29 -17.98
CA GLU A 244 7.47 -13.45 -16.88
C GLU A 244 8.81 -13.99 -17.41
N ARG A 245 9.91 -13.41 -16.97
CA ARG A 245 11.27 -13.75 -17.39
C ARG A 245 12.18 -13.84 -16.17
N HIS A 246 13.37 -14.39 -16.38
CA HIS A 246 14.41 -14.32 -15.35
C HIS A 246 14.80 -12.87 -15.06
N MET A 247 15.08 -12.59 -13.79
CA MET A 247 15.49 -11.28 -13.35
C MET A 247 16.77 -10.82 -14.02
N ILE A 248 16.75 -9.62 -14.57
CA ILE A 248 17.92 -8.93 -15.11
C ILE A 248 18.22 -7.68 -14.25
N MET A 249 19.49 -7.30 -14.16
CA MET A 249 19.93 -6.06 -13.52
C MET A 249 19.74 -4.92 -14.52
N SER A 250 18.64 -4.21 -14.41
CA SER A 250 18.27 -3.15 -15.36
C SER A 250 18.56 -1.74 -14.85
N GLY A 251 18.75 -1.58 -13.53
CA GLY A 251 18.83 -0.28 -12.85
C GLY A 251 17.51 0.50 -12.84
N GLU A 252 16.38 -0.15 -13.20
CA GLU A 252 15.08 0.52 -13.20
C GLU A 252 14.49 0.67 -11.80
N TYR A 253 14.82 -0.25 -10.87
CA TYR A 253 14.32 -0.15 -9.51
C TYR A 253 14.93 1.03 -8.76
N ASP A 254 16.20 1.33 -8.96
CA ASP A 254 16.89 2.46 -8.32
C ASP A 254 16.27 3.83 -8.67
N LYS A 255 15.56 3.91 -9.80
CA LYS A 255 14.88 5.15 -10.23
C LYS A 255 13.58 5.42 -9.45
N VAL A 256 12.99 4.40 -8.84
CA VAL A 256 11.66 4.47 -8.23
C VAL A 256 11.62 4.03 -6.76
N PHE A 257 12.75 3.53 -6.25
CA PHE A 257 12.87 3.05 -4.87
C PHE A 257 13.54 4.12 -3.99
N PRO A 258 12.82 4.79 -3.09
CA PRO A 258 13.33 5.98 -2.38
C PRO A 258 14.05 5.66 -1.07
N MET A 259 14.72 4.52 -0.97
CA MET A 259 15.49 4.12 0.20
C MET A 259 16.96 3.88 -0.17
N SER A 260 17.88 4.07 0.80
CA SER A 260 19.32 3.80 0.63
C SER A 260 19.64 2.30 0.68
N ILE A 261 18.96 1.51 -0.14
CA ILE A 261 19.09 0.06 -0.25
C ILE A 261 19.32 -0.27 -1.72
N PHE A 262 20.00 -1.38 -1.99
CA PHE A 262 20.20 -1.89 -3.36
C PHE A 262 19.08 -2.89 -3.72
N PRO A 263 17.96 -2.45 -4.28
CA PRO A 263 16.76 -3.28 -4.43
C PRO A 263 16.98 -4.49 -5.35
N GLU A 264 17.71 -4.34 -6.45
CA GLU A 264 17.97 -5.44 -7.38
C GLU A 264 18.85 -6.53 -6.76
N TYR A 265 19.87 -6.14 -5.96
CA TYR A 265 20.72 -7.09 -5.26
C TYR A 265 19.97 -7.80 -4.16
N LEU A 266 19.13 -7.08 -3.42
CA LEU A 266 18.30 -7.67 -2.37
C LEU A 266 17.33 -8.71 -2.94
N ILE A 267 16.63 -8.41 -4.02
CA ILE A 267 15.72 -9.37 -4.68
C ILE A 267 16.51 -10.62 -5.13
N LYS A 268 17.71 -10.46 -5.69
CA LYS A 268 18.54 -11.61 -6.07
C LYS A 268 18.99 -12.46 -4.86
N ALA A 269 19.34 -11.82 -3.75
CA ALA A 269 19.69 -12.54 -2.53
C ALA A 269 18.50 -13.37 -2.01
N ILE A 270 17.28 -12.79 -2.07
CA ILE A 270 16.05 -13.50 -1.67
C ILE A 270 15.77 -14.68 -2.61
N ILE A 271 15.87 -14.50 -3.91
CA ILE A 271 15.67 -15.59 -4.89
C ILE A 271 16.70 -16.72 -4.68
N ALA A 272 17.93 -16.37 -4.32
CA ALA A 272 18.99 -17.34 -4.04
C ALA A 272 18.84 -18.03 -2.67
N GLY A 273 17.99 -17.52 -1.77
CA GLY A 273 17.85 -18.02 -0.41
C GLY A 273 19.07 -17.72 0.49
N ASP A 274 19.87 -16.71 0.14
CA ASP A 274 21.08 -16.34 0.85
C ASP A 274 20.76 -15.35 1.99
N ILE A 275 20.52 -15.89 3.17
CA ILE A 275 20.07 -15.14 4.35
C ILE A 275 21.10 -14.10 4.78
N ASP A 276 22.40 -14.45 4.79
CA ASP A 276 23.45 -13.53 5.19
C ASP A 276 23.50 -12.29 4.28
N ARG A 277 23.32 -12.50 2.98
CA ARG A 277 23.21 -11.40 2.02
C ARG A 277 21.93 -10.61 2.14
N MET A 278 20.79 -11.25 2.41
CA MET A 278 19.54 -10.53 2.67
C MET A 278 19.70 -9.55 3.83
N GLU A 279 20.31 -10.01 4.95
CA GLU A 279 20.60 -9.19 6.13
C GLU A 279 21.56 -8.03 5.78
N ALA A 280 22.67 -8.34 5.11
CA ALA A 280 23.66 -7.34 4.71
C ALA A 280 23.10 -6.28 3.74
N LEU A 281 22.07 -6.61 2.98
CA LEU A 281 21.42 -5.74 2.00
C LEU A 281 20.16 -5.04 2.56
N GLY A 282 19.87 -5.15 3.85
CA GLY A 282 18.84 -4.35 4.53
C GLY A 282 17.41 -4.91 4.42
N ILE A 283 17.24 -6.24 4.39
CA ILE A 283 15.89 -6.84 4.31
C ILE A 283 14.98 -6.46 5.50
N TYR A 284 15.54 -6.12 6.65
CA TYR A 284 14.77 -5.68 7.81
C TYR A 284 14.14 -4.29 7.65
N GLU A 285 14.62 -3.50 6.69
CA GLU A 285 14.20 -2.14 6.47
C GLU A 285 13.07 -2.01 5.45
N VAL A 286 12.69 -3.10 4.78
CA VAL A 286 11.75 -3.08 3.65
C VAL A 286 10.48 -3.85 3.95
N ALA A 287 9.39 -3.40 3.33
CA ALA A 287 8.11 -4.09 3.29
C ALA A 287 7.76 -4.50 1.85
N PRO A 288 6.95 -5.56 1.65
CA PRO A 288 6.53 -5.96 0.30
C PRO A 288 5.90 -4.83 -0.51
N GLU A 289 5.08 -3.99 0.11
CA GLU A 289 4.43 -2.85 -0.53
C GLU A 289 5.39 -1.78 -1.05
N ASP A 290 6.62 -1.69 -0.53
CA ASP A 290 7.62 -0.73 -0.98
C ASP A 290 8.16 -1.09 -2.37
N PHE A 291 8.06 -2.37 -2.75
CA PHE A 291 8.43 -2.86 -4.08
C PHE A 291 7.31 -2.79 -5.13
N ALA A 292 6.13 -2.28 -4.78
CA ALA A 292 5.00 -2.24 -5.72
C ALA A 292 5.29 -1.41 -6.98
N VAL A 293 5.99 -0.28 -6.84
CA VAL A 293 6.39 0.55 -7.98
C VAL A 293 7.52 -0.11 -8.77
N CYS A 294 8.46 -0.79 -8.10
CA CYS A 294 9.50 -1.58 -8.77
C CYS A 294 8.86 -2.70 -9.62
N GLU A 295 7.86 -3.39 -9.08
CA GLU A 295 7.10 -4.43 -9.79
C GLU A 295 6.38 -3.87 -11.03
N PHE A 296 5.82 -2.64 -10.92
CA PHE A 296 5.16 -1.98 -12.04
C PHE A 296 6.12 -1.66 -13.19
N VAL A 297 7.35 -1.18 -12.89
CA VAL A 297 8.35 -0.84 -13.91
C VAL A 297 9.18 -2.03 -14.37
N ASP A 298 9.13 -3.17 -13.67
CA ASP A 298 9.95 -4.34 -13.97
C ASP A 298 9.69 -4.88 -15.38
N SER A 299 10.76 -4.94 -16.17
CA SER A 299 10.72 -5.50 -17.52
C SER A 299 10.63 -7.03 -17.54
N SER A 300 11.06 -7.70 -16.46
CA SER A 300 11.01 -9.16 -16.30
C SER A 300 9.65 -9.67 -15.82
N LYS A 301 8.78 -8.77 -15.34
CA LYS A 301 7.43 -9.07 -14.83
C LYS A 301 7.41 -10.04 -13.66
N LEU A 302 8.38 -9.89 -12.75
CA LEU A 302 8.45 -10.64 -11.51
C LEU A 302 7.44 -10.11 -10.48
N GLU A 303 6.88 -10.98 -9.68
CA GLU A 303 6.06 -10.62 -8.52
C GLU A 303 6.96 -10.26 -7.32
N LEU A 304 7.52 -9.04 -7.34
CA LEU A 304 8.53 -8.61 -6.36
C LEU A 304 7.98 -8.57 -4.95
N GLN A 305 6.74 -8.13 -4.77
CA GLN A 305 6.08 -8.10 -3.46
C GLN A 305 5.99 -9.52 -2.85
N ARG A 306 5.67 -10.53 -3.68
CA ARG A 306 5.65 -11.93 -3.24
C ARG A 306 7.05 -12.43 -2.88
N ILE A 307 8.06 -12.08 -3.66
CA ILE A 307 9.45 -12.46 -3.40
C ILE A 307 9.92 -11.87 -2.06
N VAL A 308 9.69 -10.58 -1.82
CA VAL A 308 10.04 -9.93 -0.53
C VAL A 308 9.30 -10.58 0.63
N ARG A 309 8.00 -10.88 0.48
CA ARG A 309 7.25 -11.61 1.51
C ARG A 309 7.87 -12.96 1.85
N GLN A 310 8.29 -13.73 0.83
CA GLN A 310 8.97 -15.01 1.03
C GLN A 310 10.30 -14.85 1.77
N GLY A 311 11.08 -13.81 1.44
CA GLY A 311 12.33 -13.50 2.14
C GLY A 311 12.11 -13.20 3.63
N LEU A 312 11.14 -12.35 3.95
CA LEU A 312 10.77 -12.04 5.33
C LEU A 312 10.24 -13.26 6.10
N ASP A 313 9.49 -14.13 5.44
CA ASP A 313 8.99 -15.38 6.05
C ASP A 313 10.11 -16.40 6.29
N MET A 314 11.13 -16.47 5.41
CA MET A 314 12.34 -17.28 5.62
C MET A 314 13.12 -16.80 6.84
N LEU A 315 13.42 -15.50 6.91
CA LEU A 315 14.10 -14.91 8.05
C LEU A 315 13.37 -15.14 9.36
N ARG A 316 12.06 -14.94 9.37
CA ARG A 316 11.26 -15.15 10.57
C ARG A 316 11.34 -16.59 11.08
N LYS A 317 11.38 -17.57 10.18
CA LYS A 317 11.54 -18.99 10.55
C LYS A 317 12.92 -19.31 11.10
N GLU A 318 13.95 -18.62 10.63
CA GLU A 318 15.32 -18.76 11.12
C GLU A 318 15.50 -18.18 12.52
N MET A 319 14.76 -17.09 12.82
CA MET A 319 14.86 -16.36 14.09
C MET A 319 13.94 -16.88 15.19
N CYS A 320 13.00 -17.78 14.88
CA CYS A 320 12.11 -18.47 15.84
C CYS A 320 12.55 -19.91 16.09
#